data_0c7483b84e6870333d431d9ed6a76219
#
_entry.id   0c7483b84e6870333d431d9ed6a76219
#
_cell.length_a   1.000
_cell.length_b   1.000
_cell.length_c   1.000
_cell.angle_alpha   90.00
_cell.angle_beta   90.00
_cell.angle_gamma   90.00
#
_symmetry.space_group_name_H-M   'P 1'
#
loop_
_entity.id
_entity.type
_entity.pdbx_description
1 polymer ?
#
loop_
_entity_poly.entity_id
_entity_poly.type
_entity_poly.pdbx_seq_one_letter_code
_entity_poly.pdbx_strand_id
1 'polypeptide(L)'
;MGLPKIQAKAELPGHDVVFLGVPWEGICTWGNYTMCEMATKTIRTASVRYSGFLPELDIDIFDHLSGGDYGDTAVRNGDYDFTFAAMGQRYGEILDAGCFPVVFGGDHS
;
A
#
# COMPACT_ATOMS: atom_id res chain seq x y z
N MET A 1 4.77 9.74 -8.59
CA MET A 1 5.60 9.67 -7.37
C MET A 1 6.37 8.37 -7.39
N GLY A 2 7.66 8.44 -7.62
CA GLY A 2 8.52 7.27 -7.74
C GLY A 2 9.11 6.86 -6.40
N LEU A 3 8.34 6.19 -5.56
CA LEU A 3 8.86 5.64 -4.31
C LEU A 3 9.81 4.46 -4.57
N PRO A 4 10.89 4.31 -3.78
CA PRO A 4 11.72 3.11 -3.81
C PRO A 4 10.86 1.87 -3.55
N LYS A 5 11.08 0.84 -4.35
CA LYS A 5 10.42 -0.46 -4.11
C LYS A 5 11.19 -1.23 -3.05
N ILE A 6 10.46 -1.70 -2.06
CA ILE A 6 10.96 -2.57 -1.01
C ILE A 6 10.63 -4.01 -1.42
N GLN A 7 11.65 -4.82 -1.65
CA GLN A 7 11.48 -6.20 -2.15
C GLN A 7 11.52 -7.23 -1.03
N ALA A 8 12.18 -6.91 0.07
CA ALA A 8 12.35 -7.82 1.19
C ALA A 8 12.15 -7.10 2.52
N LYS A 9 11.71 -7.86 3.54
CA LYS A 9 11.55 -7.37 4.92
C LYS A 9 12.79 -6.66 5.45
N ALA A 10 13.98 -7.15 5.10
CA ALA A 10 15.26 -6.58 5.54
C ALA A 10 15.50 -5.14 5.04
N GLU A 11 14.79 -4.71 4.02
CA GLU A 11 14.90 -3.36 3.44
C GLU A 11 13.95 -2.35 4.10
N LEU A 12 13.01 -2.80 4.96
CA LEU A 12 12.04 -1.93 5.63
C LEU A 12 12.68 -0.92 6.59
N PRO A 13 13.67 -1.29 7.44
CA PRO A 13 14.23 -0.36 8.40
C PRO A 13 14.83 0.88 7.72
N GLY A 14 14.60 2.05 8.33
CA GLY A 14 15.10 3.33 7.83
C GLY A 14 14.11 4.11 6.98
N HIS A 15 12.95 3.52 6.63
CA HIS A 15 11.84 4.25 6.05
C HIS A 15 10.92 4.81 7.13
N ASP A 16 10.45 6.04 6.96
CA ASP A 16 9.46 6.65 7.86
C ASP A 16 8.06 6.14 7.54
N VAL A 17 7.73 6.07 6.25
CA VAL A 17 6.40 5.69 5.75
C VAL A 17 6.53 4.57 4.72
N VAL A 18 5.72 3.53 4.87
CA VAL A 18 5.71 2.39 3.95
C VAL A 18 4.31 2.16 3.41
N PHE A 19 4.20 2.14 2.10
CA PHE A 19 2.96 1.87 1.38
C PHE A 19 2.78 0.36 1.19
N LEU A 20 1.57 -0.12 1.47
CA LEU A 20 1.17 -1.51 1.27
C LEU A 20 -0.17 -1.56 0.54
N GLY A 21 -0.23 -2.26 -0.55
CA GLY A 21 -1.47 -2.50 -1.28
C GLY A 21 -2.17 -3.79 -0.83
N VAL A 22 -3.51 -3.76 -0.82
CA VAL A 22 -4.36 -4.92 -0.55
C VAL A 22 -5.37 -5.05 -1.70
N PRO A 23 -5.02 -5.73 -2.81
CA PRO A 23 -5.86 -5.82 -3.98
C PRO A 23 -7.02 -6.81 -3.76
N TRP A 24 -7.85 -6.54 -2.75
CA TRP A 24 -8.95 -7.38 -2.32
C TRP A 24 -10.23 -7.07 -3.10
N GLU A 25 -10.78 -8.10 -3.75
CA GLU A 25 -12.14 -8.11 -4.29
C GLU A 25 -12.90 -9.18 -3.52
N GLY A 26 -13.44 -8.81 -2.37
CA GLY A 26 -14.15 -9.72 -1.49
C GLY A 26 -15.61 -9.92 -1.93
N ILE A 27 -16.50 -9.95 -0.96
CA ILE A 27 -17.93 -9.98 -1.25
C ILE A 27 -18.34 -8.55 -1.62
N CYS A 28 -18.39 -8.29 -2.92
CA CYS A 28 -18.90 -7.02 -3.39
C CYS A 28 -20.35 -6.83 -2.93
N THR A 29 -20.59 -5.79 -2.15
CA THR A 29 -21.93 -5.47 -1.62
C THR A 29 -22.96 -5.17 -2.71
N TRP A 30 -22.53 -4.95 -3.93
CA TRP A 30 -23.38 -4.66 -5.09
C TRP A 30 -23.70 -5.87 -5.95
N GLY A 31 -23.23 -7.07 -5.56
CA GLY A 31 -23.50 -8.31 -6.26
C GLY A 31 -22.83 -8.48 -7.62
N ASN A 32 -22.01 -7.53 -8.05
CA ASN A 32 -21.27 -7.58 -9.30
C ASN A 32 -19.78 -7.32 -9.04
N TYR A 33 -18.94 -7.87 -9.91
CA TYR A 33 -17.52 -7.58 -9.92
C TYR A 33 -17.27 -6.09 -10.17
N THR A 34 -16.58 -5.42 -9.26
CA THR A 34 -16.37 -3.96 -9.28
C THR A 34 -14.96 -3.55 -9.69
N MET A 35 -14.07 -4.51 -9.92
CA MET A 35 -12.65 -4.28 -10.22
C MET A 35 -11.89 -3.56 -9.10
N CYS A 36 -12.36 -3.65 -7.86
CA CYS A 36 -11.68 -3.05 -6.70
C CYS A 36 -10.25 -3.59 -6.53
N GLU A 37 -10.00 -4.83 -6.92
CA GLU A 37 -8.64 -5.42 -6.93
C GLU A 37 -7.64 -4.63 -7.79
N MET A 38 -8.13 -3.85 -8.75
CA MET A 38 -7.28 -3.02 -9.61
C MET A 38 -6.89 -1.69 -8.96
N ALA A 39 -7.50 -1.34 -7.82
CA ALA A 39 -7.30 -0.05 -7.17
C ALA A 39 -5.82 0.20 -6.84
N THR A 40 -5.12 -0.78 -6.29
CA THR A 40 -3.71 -0.64 -5.91
C THR A 40 -2.82 -0.31 -7.12
N LYS A 41 -3.05 -0.99 -8.23
CA LYS A 41 -2.33 -0.75 -9.48
C LYS A 41 -2.68 0.62 -10.08
N THR A 42 -3.96 0.99 -10.06
CA THR A 42 -4.43 2.27 -10.60
C THR A 42 -3.88 3.44 -9.81
N ILE A 43 -3.89 3.36 -8.48
CA ILE A 43 -3.31 4.39 -7.60
C ILE A 43 -1.82 4.57 -7.88
N ARG A 44 -1.05 3.46 -7.97
CA ARG A 44 0.37 3.54 -8.30
C ARG A 44 0.62 4.17 -9.67
N THR A 45 -0.17 3.79 -10.66
CA THR A 45 -0.07 4.36 -12.01
C THR A 45 -0.37 5.86 -12.01
N ALA A 46 -1.42 6.28 -11.33
CA ALA A 46 -1.77 7.69 -11.19
C ALA A 46 -0.71 8.48 -10.43
N SER A 47 -0.11 7.89 -9.40
CA SER A 47 0.87 8.55 -8.54
C SER A 47 2.16 8.97 -9.26
N VAL A 48 2.47 8.36 -10.40
CA VAL A 48 3.66 8.73 -11.21
C VAL A 48 3.63 10.19 -11.65
N ARG A 49 2.45 10.78 -11.73
CA ARG A 49 2.26 12.19 -12.16
C ARG A 49 2.50 13.20 -11.04
N TYR A 50 2.63 12.75 -9.81
CA TYR A 50 2.77 13.61 -8.64
C TYR A 50 4.19 13.54 -8.09
N SER A 51 4.71 14.70 -7.69
CA SER A 51 5.94 14.80 -6.89
C SER A 51 5.57 14.93 -5.42
N GLY A 52 6.58 14.92 -4.56
CA GLY A 52 6.40 15.22 -3.15
C GLY A 52 6.22 16.70 -2.83
N PHE A 53 6.33 17.58 -3.83
CA PHE A 53 6.24 19.02 -3.62
C PHE A 53 4.79 19.47 -3.39
N LEU A 54 4.59 20.19 -2.29
CA LEU A 54 3.32 20.79 -1.87
C LEU A 54 3.41 22.31 -2.02
N PRO A 55 2.87 22.88 -3.11
CA PRO A 55 3.00 24.30 -3.40
C PRO A 55 2.41 25.20 -2.30
N GLU A 56 1.33 24.74 -1.65
CA GLU A 56 0.65 25.49 -0.58
C GLU A 56 1.55 25.70 0.65
N LEU A 57 2.51 24.80 0.87
CA LEU A 57 3.41 24.83 2.01
C LEU A 57 4.85 25.16 1.61
N ASP A 58 5.12 25.22 0.31
CA ASP A 58 6.47 25.41 -0.26
C ASP A 58 7.50 24.39 0.30
N ILE A 59 7.09 23.14 0.41
CA ILE A 59 7.94 22.03 0.86
C ILE A 59 7.84 20.82 -0.06
N ASP A 60 8.92 20.06 -0.16
CA ASP A 60 8.88 18.69 -0.67
C ASP A 60 8.88 17.74 0.52
N ILE A 61 7.83 16.90 0.63
CA ILE A 61 7.69 15.97 1.75
C ILE A 61 8.84 14.96 1.81
N PHE A 62 9.46 14.64 0.68
CA PHE A 62 10.58 13.70 0.62
C PHE A 62 11.92 14.29 1.03
N ASP A 63 12.01 15.60 1.23
CA ASP A 63 13.14 16.23 1.92
C ASP A 63 13.09 15.95 3.44
N HIS A 64 11.93 15.58 3.96
CA HIS A 64 11.66 15.39 5.39
C HIS A 64 11.34 13.95 5.77
N LEU A 65 10.73 13.20 4.86
CA LEU A 65 10.27 11.83 5.09
C LEU A 65 10.85 10.88 4.04
N SER A 66 11.28 9.73 4.50
CA SER A 66 11.69 8.64 3.63
C SER A 66 10.48 7.71 3.42
N GLY A 67 10.07 7.55 2.17
CA GLY A 67 8.96 6.68 1.78
C GLY A 67 9.41 5.46 0.99
N GLY A 68 8.72 4.34 1.16
CA GLY A 68 8.94 3.13 0.40
C GLY A 68 7.64 2.43 0.01
N ASP A 69 7.65 1.67 -1.07
CA ASP A 69 6.51 0.88 -1.55
C ASP A 69 6.80 -0.61 -1.36
N TYR A 70 6.12 -1.25 -0.42
CA TYR A 70 6.28 -2.66 -0.08
C TYR A 70 5.44 -3.58 -0.99
N GLY A 71 4.82 -3.02 -2.03
CA GLY A 71 4.02 -3.77 -2.98
C GLY A 71 2.65 -4.17 -2.44
N ASP A 72 2.10 -5.23 -3.02
CA ASP A 72 0.80 -5.75 -2.63
C ASP A 72 0.95 -6.99 -1.75
N THR A 73 0.04 -7.16 -0.80
CA THR A 73 -0.10 -8.43 -0.07
C THR A 73 -0.69 -9.51 -0.98
N ALA A 74 -0.42 -10.77 -0.63
CA ALA A 74 -1.09 -11.87 -1.29
C ALA A 74 -2.58 -11.87 -0.96
N VAL A 75 -3.41 -12.09 -1.97
CA VAL A 75 -4.86 -12.12 -1.87
C VAL A 75 -5.41 -13.37 -2.53
N ARG A 76 -6.42 -13.99 -1.92
CA ARG A 76 -7.28 -15.00 -2.52
C ARG A 76 -8.71 -14.52 -2.40
N ASN A 77 -9.31 -14.13 -3.51
CA ASN A 77 -10.70 -13.73 -3.54
C ASN A 77 -11.59 -14.88 -3.09
N GLY A 78 -12.49 -14.60 -2.14
CA GLY A 78 -13.33 -15.62 -1.51
C GLY A 78 -12.71 -16.35 -0.31
N ASP A 79 -11.44 -16.15 -0.03
CA ASP A 79 -10.73 -16.73 1.12
C ASP A 79 -10.26 -15.63 2.09
N TYR A 80 -11.13 -15.30 3.04
CA TYR A 80 -10.85 -14.29 4.05
C TYR A 80 -9.68 -14.66 4.93
N ASP A 81 -9.65 -15.89 5.44
CA ASP A 81 -8.65 -16.32 6.41
C ASP A 81 -7.24 -16.21 5.82
N PHE A 82 -7.07 -16.68 4.59
CA PHE A 82 -5.80 -16.54 3.88
C PHE A 82 -5.41 -15.07 3.68
N THR A 83 -6.34 -14.27 3.19
CA THR A 83 -6.07 -12.86 2.83
C THR A 83 -5.77 -12.01 4.06
N PHE A 84 -6.56 -12.16 5.13
CA PHE A 84 -6.31 -11.42 6.37
C PHE A 84 -5.03 -11.85 7.07
N ALA A 85 -4.68 -13.15 7.03
CA ALA A 85 -3.40 -13.61 7.57
C ALA A 85 -2.23 -13.02 6.80
N ALA A 86 -2.28 -13.02 5.47
CA ALA A 86 -1.23 -12.44 4.62
C ALA A 86 -1.10 -10.93 4.81
N MET A 87 -2.22 -10.21 4.88
CA MET A 87 -2.24 -8.78 5.16
C MET A 87 -1.67 -8.47 6.54
N GLY A 88 -2.11 -9.19 7.57
CA GLY A 88 -1.64 -9.02 8.95
C GLY A 88 -0.14 -9.25 9.08
N GLN A 89 0.39 -10.26 8.39
CA GLN A 89 1.82 -10.51 8.37
C GLN A 89 2.59 -9.32 7.78
N ARG A 90 2.23 -8.85 6.59
CA ARG A 90 2.91 -7.75 5.91
C ARG A 90 2.81 -6.44 6.70
N TYR A 91 1.63 -6.18 7.25
CA TYR A 91 1.37 -5.02 8.10
C TYR A 91 2.24 -5.07 9.37
N GLY A 92 2.29 -6.23 10.03
CA GLY A 92 3.12 -6.44 11.21
C GLY A 92 4.61 -6.23 10.92
N GLU A 93 5.10 -6.70 9.78
CA GLU A 93 6.50 -6.49 9.37
C GLU A 93 6.85 -5.00 9.25
N ILE A 94 5.93 -4.17 8.75
CA ILE A 94 6.12 -2.71 8.67
C ILE A 94 6.20 -2.10 10.07
N LEU A 95 5.28 -2.48 10.95
CA LEU A 95 5.27 -1.97 12.33
C LEU A 95 6.52 -2.40 13.11
N ASP A 96 6.92 -3.67 12.98
CA ASP A 96 8.12 -4.21 13.65
C ASP A 96 9.40 -3.50 13.21
N ALA A 97 9.43 -3.01 11.97
CA ALA A 97 10.53 -2.21 11.44
C ALA A 97 10.52 -0.75 11.91
N GLY A 98 9.50 -0.34 12.67
CA GLY A 98 9.34 1.04 13.16
C GLY A 98 8.82 2.02 12.11
N CYS A 99 8.24 1.53 11.02
CA CYS A 99 7.71 2.34 9.94
C CYS A 99 6.22 2.63 10.13
N PHE A 100 5.76 3.76 9.59
CA PHE A 100 4.33 4.08 9.56
C PHE A 100 3.68 3.46 8.32
N PRO A 101 2.70 2.54 8.47
CA PRO A 101 2.05 1.91 7.33
C PRO A 101 0.97 2.82 6.73
N VAL A 102 0.98 2.96 5.42
CA VAL A 102 -0.13 3.52 4.63
C VAL A 102 -0.69 2.40 3.77
N VAL A 103 -1.86 1.91 4.14
CA VAL A 103 -2.51 0.79 3.46
C VAL A 103 -3.60 1.32 2.54
N PHE A 104 -3.58 0.87 1.31
CA PHE A 104 -4.62 1.19 0.34
C PHE A 104 -5.08 -0.08 -0.35
N GLY A 105 -6.33 -0.14 -0.64
CA GLY A 105 -6.87 -1.41 -1.12
C GLY A 105 -8.04 -1.27 -2.01
N GLY A 106 -8.62 -2.38 -2.16
CA GLY A 106 -9.73 -2.95 -2.77
C GLY A 106 -11.05 -2.57 -2.10
N ASP A 107 -11.92 -3.53 -1.93
CA ASP A 107 -13.22 -3.26 -1.30
C ASP A 107 -13.15 -3.22 0.24
N HIS A 108 -14.27 -2.86 0.86
CA HIS A 108 -14.40 -2.68 2.30
C HIS A 108 -14.99 -3.87 3.06
N SER A 109 -15.16 -4.99 2.39
CA SER A 109 -15.78 -6.16 3.04
C SER A 109 -14.95 -6.85 4.13
#